data_b47deb7be115353da96bf6b54f259e82
#
_entry.id   b47deb7be115353da96bf6b54f259e82
#
_cell.length_a   1.000
_cell.length_b   1.000
_cell.length_c   1.000
_cell.angle_alpha   90.00
_cell.angle_beta   90.00
_cell.angle_gamma   90.00
#
_symmetry.space_group_name_H-M   'P 1'
#
loop_
_entity.id
_entity.type
_entity.pdbx_description
1 polymer ?
#
loop_
_entity_poly.entity_id
_entity_poly.type
_entity_poly.pdbx_seq_one_letter_code
_entity_poly.pdbx_strand_id
1 'polypeptide(L)'
;MKTDLSRSGEMTVTEKPTRHRRIVMLMIFVCVAITFLDRGNISLTAPLMGKELGIDPKHMGWILSGFSWTYALFQIPSGWLVDRIRPRYFYPAILILWSVATAFLGIVGSFVALFCLRLLIGALEAPSYPINNQVVTSWFPDRERAGAIGFYTSAQFIGLAFLQPLLLELEAVHGWRSVFFVTGIGGLAWGLVWWLCYRNPRDSRANAAEVELIEAGGGLVDLGSDSKAKRPFSWDDMITVFKYRKLWGVYIGQFAVTSCQWFFLTWFPTYLITYRHLSVPKTPLYVAIPFLAAFVGVQLAGFASDRMLRSGLSLGVARKTPIVIGLFLSASIVGANYVDSPEAVIAFMALAFFGNGLASIGWSLISHVAPRHLIGLTGGTFNCISNLSGISTPLVFGYLAQTGHIAVGFVYVSTIAVIGALSYILVIGKLERVE
;
A
#
# COMPACT_ATOMS: atom_id res chain seq x y z
N MET A 1 -24.88 51.57 -48.69
CA MET A 1 -23.50 51.03 -48.52
C MET A 1 -23.46 50.35 -47.17
N LYS A 2 -23.80 49.05 -47.14
CA LYS A 2 -23.80 48.22 -45.93
C LYS A 2 -22.44 47.58 -45.83
N THR A 3 -21.67 47.92 -44.82
CA THR A 3 -20.43 47.25 -44.48
C THR A 3 -20.76 46.01 -43.63
N ASP A 4 -20.62 44.85 -44.21
CA ASP A 4 -20.62 43.55 -43.61
C ASP A 4 -19.33 43.39 -42.82
N LEU A 5 -19.38 43.37 -41.51
CA LEU A 5 -18.26 42.98 -40.63
C LEU A 5 -18.27 41.45 -40.53
N SER A 6 -17.38 40.87 -41.32
CA SER A 6 -17.14 39.46 -41.40
C SER A 6 -16.69 38.87 -40.05
N ARG A 7 -17.36 37.79 -39.69
CA ARG A 7 -17.00 36.79 -38.71
C ARG A 7 -15.52 36.40 -38.81
N SER A 8 -14.73 36.72 -37.80
CA SER A 8 -13.49 35.97 -37.49
C SER A 8 -13.87 34.58 -37.05
N GLY A 9 -13.87 33.66 -38.00
CA GLY A 9 -14.01 32.25 -37.69
C GLY A 9 -12.75 31.74 -36.98
N GLU A 10 -12.77 31.67 -35.68
CA GLU A 10 -11.88 30.79 -34.96
C GLU A 10 -12.22 29.36 -35.39
N MET A 11 -11.40 28.81 -36.27
CA MET A 11 -11.32 27.39 -36.50
C MET A 11 -10.76 26.77 -35.19
N THR A 12 -11.64 26.43 -34.28
CA THR A 12 -11.30 25.55 -33.17
C THR A 12 -10.94 24.19 -33.76
N VAL A 13 -9.67 24.01 -34.10
CA VAL A 13 -9.13 22.68 -34.35
C VAL A 13 -9.27 21.94 -33.02
N THR A 14 -10.29 21.09 -32.90
CA THR A 14 -10.47 20.21 -31.76
C THR A 14 -9.39 19.15 -31.81
N GLU A 15 -8.20 19.54 -31.34
CA GLU A 15 -7.07 18.64 -31.21
C GLU A 15 -7.47 17.50 -30.24
N LYS A 16 -7.24 16.24 -30.66
CA LYS A 16 -7.55 15.11 -29.77
C LYS A 16 -6.66 15.16 -28.53
N PRO A 17 -7.21 14.97 -27.30
CA PRO A 17 -6.42 14.91 -26.08
C PRO A 17 -5.28 13.90 -26.20
N THR A 18 -4.08 14.29 -25.82
CA THR A 18 -2.97 13.37 -25.65
C THR A 18 -3.27 12.38 -24.51
N ARG A 19 -2.46 11.33 -24.37
CA ARG A 19 -2.64 10.32 -23.32
C ARG A 19 -1.54 10.38 -22.28
N HIS A 20 -1.00 11.58 -22.02
CA HIS A 20 0.16 11.76 -21.15
C HIS A 20 -0.15 11.34 -19.70
N ARG A 21 -1.40 11.53 -19.21
CA ARG A 21 -1.85 11.03 -17.91
C ARG A 21 -1.64 9.52 -17.71
N ARG A 22 -1.67 8.71 -18.80
CA ARG A 22 -1.41 7.27 -18.72
C ARG A 22 0.05 6.96 -18.43
N ILE A 23 0.97 7.78 -18.95
CA ILE A 23 2.41 7.67 -18.64
C ILE A 23 2.63 7.99 -17.17
N VAL A 24 2.01 9.06 -16.66
CA VAL A 24 2.09 9.42 -15.24
C VAL A 24 1.51 8.31 -14.34
N MET A 25 0.41 7.68 -14.76
CA MET A 25 -0.16 6.54 -14.04
C MET A 25 0.81 5.35 -13.98
N LEU A 26 1.50 5.04 -15.09
CA LEU A 26 2.54 4.01 -15.12
C LEU A 26 3.73 4.38 -14.24
N MET A 27 4.11 5.66 -14.19
CA MET A 27 5.18 6.14 -13.32
C MET A 27 4.83 5.92 -11.83
N ILE A 28 3.60 6.22 -11.41
CA ILE A 28 3.13 5.93 -10.06
C ILE A 28 3.11 4.43 -9.79
N PHE A 29 2.64 3.62 -10.75
CA PHE A 29 2.61 2.16 -10.63
C PHE A 29 4.01 1.59 -10.32
N VAL A 30 5.03 2.03 -11.05
CA VAL A 30 6.42 1.59 -10.79
C VAL A 30 6.92 2.08 -9.42
N CYS A 31 6.61 3.32 -9.03
CA CYS A 31 6.94 3.80 -7.68
C CYS A 31 6.34 2.90 -6.59
N VAL A 32 5.06 2.52 -6.72
CA VAL A 32 4.40 1.64 -5.74
C VAL A 32 5.02 0.24 -5.75
N ALA A 33 5.38 -0.29 -6.93
CA ALA A 33 6.08 -1.57 -7.02
C ALA A 33 7.43 -1.53 -6.28
N ILE A 34 8.24 -0.48 -6.47
CA ILE A 34 9.51 -0.28 -5.76
C ILE A 34 9.27 -0.19 -4.25
N THR A 35 8.32 0.64 -3.81
CA THR A 35 7.93 0.80 -2.40
C THR A 35 7.66 -0.56 -1.73
N PHE A 36 6.84 -1.41 -2.34
CA PHE A 36 6.51 -2.71 -1.75
C PHE A 36 7.64 -3.74 -1.88
N LEU A 37 8.46 -3.62 -2.92
CA LEU A 37 9.66 -4.45 -3.05
C LEU A 37 10.65 -4.15 -1.92
N ASP A 38 10.88 -2.87 -1.60
CA ASP A 38 11.76 -2.43 -0.51
C ASP A 38 11.23 -2.82 0.88
N ARG A 39 9.92 -2.92 1.03
CA ARG A 39 9.30 -3.46 2.27
C ARG A 39 9.49 -4.96 2.40
N GLY A 40 9.46 -5.69 1.27
CA GLY A 40 9.55 -7.15 1.23
C GLY A 40 10.97 -7.72 1.14
N ASN A 41 11.95 -6.97 0.64
CA ASN A 41 13.32 -7.46 0.39
C ASN A 41 14.01 -7.97 1.67
N ILE A 42 13.81 -7.30 2.80
CA ILE A 42 14.39 -7.71 4.09
C ILE A 42 13.79 -9.02 4.61
N SER A 43 12.54 -9.31 4.29
CA SER A 43 11.87 -10.56 4.65
C SER A 43 12.45 -11.76 3.91
N LEU A 44 12.84 -11.56 2.63
CA LEU A 44 13.50 -12.58 1.83
C LEU A 44 14.87 -12.91 2.40
N THR A 45 15.64 -11.88 2.71
CA THR A 45 17.03 -11.99 3.17
C THR A 45 17.16 -12.38 4.64
N ALA A 46 16.07 -12.29 5.42
CA ALA A 46 16.09 -12.53 6.86
C ALA A 46 16.70 -13.88 7.28
N PRO A 47 16.45 -15.03 6.60
CA PRO A 47 17.04 -16.31 7.00
C PRO A 47 18.55 -16.33 6.89
N LEU A 48 19.12 -15.88 5.77
CA LEU A 48 20.57 -15.85 5.54
C LEU A 48 21.24 -14.76 6.37
N MET A 49 20.66 -13.56 6.41
CA MET A 49 21.13 -12.44 7.20
C MET A 49 21.16 -12.78 8.70
N GLY A 50 20.08 -13.38 9.21
CA GLY A 50 19.99 -13.79 10.62
C GLY A 50 21.07 -14.81 11.00
N LYS A 51 21.30 -15.79 10.12
CA LYS A 51 22.35 -16.81 10.32
C LYS A 51 23.76 -16.21 10.29
N GLU A 52 24.04 -15.34 9.33
CA GLU A 52 25.37 -14.73 9.16
C GLU A 52 25.71 -13.74 10.27
N LEU A 53 24.75 -12.91 10.67
CA LEU A 53 24.95 -11.86 11.66
C LEU A 53 24.64 -12.29 13.10
N GLY A 54 24.23 -13.55 13.31
CA GLY A 54 23.86 -14.06 14.64
C GLY A 54 22.61 -13.40 15.22
N ILE A 55 21.66 -12.94 14.38
CA ILE A 55 20.45 -12.27 14.79
C ILE A 55 19.36 -13.32 15.05
N ASP A 56 18.92 -13.43 16.29
CA ASP A 56 17.85 -14.34 16.67
C ASP A 56 16.46 -13.89 16.13
N PRO A 57 15.48 -14.79 16.11
CA PRO A 57 14.15 -14.48 15.57
C PRO A 57 13.44 -13.31 16.26
N LYS A 58 13.63 -13.10 17.56
CA LYS A 58 13.06 -11.99 18.31
C LYS A 58 13.64 -10.65 17.84
N HIS A 59 14.95 -10.54 17.73
CA HIS A 59 15.61 -9.34 17.19
C HIS A 59 15.27 -9.12 15.72
N MET A 60 15.13 -10.21 14.93
CA MET A 60 14.64 -10.10 13.55
C MET A 60 13.23 -9.50 13.49
N GLY A 61 12.34 -9.89 14.40
CA GLY A 61 11.01 -9.29 14.52
C GLY A 61 11.06 -7.77 14.77
N TRP A 62 12.02 -7.29 15.58
CA TRP A 62 12.25 -5.85 15.76
C TRP A 62 12.70 -5.17 14.46
N ILE A 63 13.68 -5.74 13.75
CA ILE A 63 14.14 -5.20 12.46
C ILE A 63 13.00 -5.11 11.45
N LEU A 64 12.20 -6.18 11.32
CA LEU A 64 11.06 -6.24 10.40
C LEU A 64 9.97 -5.23 10.77
N SER A 65 9.75 -4.98 12.06
CA SER A 65 8.78 -3.98 12.54
C SER A 65 9.29 -2.54 12.42
N GLY A 66 10.61 -2.33 12.42
CA GLY A 66 11.26 -1.01 12.49
C GLY A 66 10.74 0.00 11.47
N PHE A 67 10.47 -0.45 10.26
CA PHE A 67 9.83 0.37 9.22
C PHE A 67 8.50 0.99 9.69
N SER A 68 7.62 0.17 10.28
CA SER A 68 6.25 0.57 10.61
C SER A 68 6.16 1.58 11.75
N TRP A 69 7.14 1.62 12.66
CA TRP A 69 7.19 2.59 13.75
C TRP A 69 7.21 4.03 13.24
N THR A 70 8.14 4.32 12.38
CA THR A 70 8.30 5.67 11.82
C THR A 70 7.33 5.93 10.67
N TYR A 71 7.03 4.94 9.86
CA TYR A 71 6.03 5.08 8.80
C TYR A 71 4.66 5.53 9.36
N ALA A 72 4.17 4.91 10.43
CA ALA A 72 2.91 5.29 11.07
C ALA A 72 3.00 6.70 11.69
N LEU A 73 4.10 6.99 12.41
CA LEU A 73 4.29 8.29 13.06
C LEU A 73 4.37 9.44 12.05
N PHE A 74 5.08 9.24 10.95
CA PHE A 74 5.29 10.28 9.95
C PHE A 74 4.15 10.45 8.94
N GLN A 75 3.08 9.64 8.98
CA GLN A 75 1.92 9.79 8.11
C GLN A 75 1.28 11.20 8.21
N ILE A 76 1.12 11.72 9.43
CA ILE A 76 0.52 13.04 9.66
C ILE A 76 1.45 14.17 9.20
N PRO A 77 2.74 14.22 9.62
CA PRO A 77 3.68 15.22 9.11
C PRO A 77 3.86 15.17 7.59
N SER A 78 3.82 13.98 7.00
CA SER A 78 3.94 13.79 5.54
C SER A 78 2.84 14.48 4.76
N GLY A 79 1.59 14.38 5.21
CA GLY A 79 0.46 15.07 4.57
C GLY A 79 0.68 16.58 4.53
N TRP A 80 1.19 17.17 5.62
CA TRP A 80 1.51 18.59 5.70
C TRP A 80 2.65 19.01 4.75
N LEU A 81 3.69 18.16 4.60
CA LEU A 81 4.78 18.42 3.67
C LEU A 81 4.34 18.32 2.20
N VAL A 82 3.56 17.30 1.88
CA VAL A 82 3.04 17.05 0.51
C VAL A 82 2.23 18.25 0.01
N ASP A 83 1.49 18.91 0.89
CA ASP A 83 0.72 20.11 0.53
C ASP A 83 1.59 21.32 0.16
N ARG A 84 2.86 21.33 0.54
CA ARG A 84 3.78 22.47 0.37
C ARG A 84 4.85 22.27 -0.69
N ILE A 85 5.21 21.02 -0.97
CA ILE A 85 6.30 20.71 -1.89
C ILE A 85 5.72 20.04 -3.13
N ARG A 86 6.10 20.53 -4.30
CA ARG A 86 5.63 19.97 -5.59
C ARG A 86 6.09 18.52 -5.75
N PRO A 87 5.23 17.58 -6.20
CA PRO A 87 5.57 16.17 -6.42
C PRO A 87 6.81 15.96 -7.29
N ARG A 88 7.05 16.88 -8.23
CA ARG A 88 8.23 16.85 -9.13
C ARG A 88 9.56 16.81 -8.37
N TYR A 89 9.66 17.48 -7.23
CA TYR A 89 10.90 17.57 -6.45
C TYR A 89 10.84 16.68 -5.20
N PHE A 90 9.69 16.61 -4.55
CA PHE A 90 9.55 15.90 -3.30
C PHE A 90 9.64 14.39 -3.48
N TYR A 91 8.94 13.83 -4.49
CA TYR A 91 8.96 12.39 -4.67
C TYR A 91 10.34 11.84 -5.00
N PRO A 92 11.10 12.37 -6.00
CA PRO A 92 12.44 11.86 -6.27
C PRO A 92 13.40 12.08 -5.09
N ALA A 93 13.27 13.17 -4.34
CA ALA A 93 14.12 13.41 -3.17
C ALA A 93 13.96 12.32 -2.11
N ILE A 94 12.72 12.03 -1.70
CA ILE A 94 12.47 10.97 -0.72
C ILE A 94 12.81 9.58 -1.29
N LEU A 95 12.51 9.32 -2.56
CA LEU A 95 12.80 8.05 -3.24
C LEU A 95 14.31 7.80 -3.28
N ILE A 96 15.12 8.79 -3.65
CA ILE A 96 16.58 8.69 -3.65
C ILE A 96 17.09 8.45 -2.23
N LEU A 97 16.61 9.20 -1.25
CA LEU A 97 17.07 9.07 0.14
C LEU A 97 16.76 7.69 0.74
N TRP A 98 15.54 7.17 0.58
CA TRP A 98 15.25 5.83 1.08
C TRP A 98 15.96 4.74 0.30
N SER A 99 16.19 4.91 -1.01
CA SER A 99 16.94 3.95 -1.83
C SER A 99 18.41 3.88 -1.42
N VAL A 100 19.01 5.02 -1.08
CA VAL A 100 20.36 5.06 -0.47
C VAL A 100 20.35 4.30 0.87
N ALA A 101 19.36 4.56 1.74
CA ALA A 101 19.25 3.85 3.02
C ALA A 101 19.03 2.34 2.81
N THR A 102 18.27 1.94 1.78
CA THR A 102 18.08 0.53 1.38
C THR A 102 19.41 -0.10 0.94
N ALA A 103 20.21 0.58 0.11
CA ALA A 103 21.52 0.09 -0.30
C ALA A 103 22.46 -0.07 0.91
N PHE A 104 22.40 0.83 1.89
CA PHE A 104 23.18 0.73 3.13
C PHE A 104 22.82 -0.51 3.98
N LEU A 105 21.59 -1.05 3.90
CA LEU A 105 21.26 -2.33 4.55
C LEU A 105 22.16 -3.47 4.06
N GLY A 106 22.64 -3.42 2.82
CA GLY A 106 23.61 -4.41 2.29
C GLY A 106 25.05 -4.26 2.82
N ILE A 107 25.39 -3.16 3.50
CA ILE A 107 26.74 -2.90 4.02
C ILE A 107 26.82 -3.18 5.51
N VAL A 108 25.78 -2.82 6.27
CA VAL A 108 25.81 -2.89 7.73
C VAL A 108 25.70 -4.34 8.24
N GLY A 109 26.30 -4.60 9.40
CA GLY A 109 26.39 -5.94 10.00
C GLY A 109 25.92 -5.98 11.45
N SER A 110 25.22 -4.96 11.97
CA SER A 110 24.75 -4.96 13.35
C SER A 110 23.23 -4.77 13.44
N PHE A 111 22.61 -5.37 14.46
CA PHE A 111 21.19 -5.22 14.77
C PHE A 111 20.79 -3.74 14.86
N VAL A 112 21.55 -2.93 15.61
CA VAL A 112 21.22 -1.52 15.83
C VAL A 112 21.23 -0.75 14.50
N ALA A 113 22.26 -0.95 13.66
CA ALA A 113 22.35 -0.26 12.38
C ALA A 113 21.21 -0.66 11.41
N LEU A 114 20.88 -1.97 11.33
CA LEU A 114 19.76 -2.46 10.54
C LEU A 114 18.43 -1.86 11.02
N PHE A 115 18.20 -1.84 12.33
CA PHE A 115 16.98 -1.29 12.92
C PHE A 115 16.86 0.22 12.66
N CYS A 116 17.95 0.99 12.87
CA CYS A 116 17.97 2.43 12.59
C CYS A 116 17.73 2.75 11.11
N LEU A 117 18.31 1.97 10.18
CA LEU A 117 18.03 2.12 8.75
C LEU A 117 16.57 1.80 8.42
N ARG A 118 15.98 0.79 9.05
CA ARG A 118 14.54 0.48 8.87
C ARG A 118 13.65 1.61 9.38
N LEU A 119 13.99 2.23 10.52
CA LEU A 119 13.31 3.44 11.00
C LEU A 119 13.45 4.59 9.99
N LEU A 120 14.64 4.82 9.46
CA LEU A 120 14.89 5.88 8.48
C LEU A 120 14.10 5.66 7.18
N ILE A 121 14.11 4.44 6.65
CA ILE A 121 13.36 4.09 5.43
C ILE A 121 11.86 4.32 5.66
N GLY A 122 11.31 3.90 6.81
CA GLY A 122 9.90 4.11 7.14
C GLY A 122 9.51 5.58 7.18
N ALA A 123 10.34 6.43 7.78
CA ALA A 123 10.11 7.88 7.84
C ALA A 123 10.15 8.53 6.44
N LEU A 124 11.13 8.15 5.61
CA LEU A 124 11.31 8.70 4.26
C LEU A 124 10.23 8.22 3.29
N GLU A 125 9.70 7.02 3.46
CA GLU A 125 8.67 6.44 2.59
C GLU A 125 7.25 6.89 2.95
N ALA A 126 7.02 7.42 4.17
CA ALA A 126 5.71 7.84 4.65
C ALA A 126 4.97 8.83 3.71
N PRO A 127 5.63 9.79 3.03
CA PRO A 127 4.96 10.71 2.11
C PRO A 127 4.52 10.08 0.78
N SER A 128 4.97 8.88 0.41
CA SER A 128 4.77 8.31 -0.94
C SER A 128 3.29 8.17 -1.33
N TYR A 129 2.44 7.62 -0.47
CA TYR A 129 1.00 7.50 -0.74
C TYR A 129 0.26 8.84 -0.81
N PRO A 130 0.46 9.78 0.12
CA PRO A 130 -0.04 11.15 -0.03
C PRO A 130 0.37 11.81 -1.35
N ILE A 131 1.63 11.66 -1.80
CA ILE A 131 2.09 12.19 -3.09
C ILE A 131 1.36 11.51 -4.25
N ASN A 132 1.20 10.18 -4.23
CA ASN A 132 0.46 9.46 -5.26
C ASN A 132 -0.98 10.01 -5.40
N ASN A 133 -1.67 10.23 -4.28
CA ASN A 133 -3.01 10.84 -4.27
C ASN A 133 -3.00 12.26 -4.84
N GLN A 134 -2.00 13.07 -4.49
CA GLN A 134 -1.85 14.43 -5.03
C GLN A 134 -1.65 14.39 -6.55
N VAL A 135 -0.78 13.52 -7.06
CA VAL A 135 -0.54 13.35 -8.49
C VAL A 135 -1.81 12.88 -9.22
N VAL A 136 -2.52 11.89 -8.67
CA VAL A 136 -3.79 11.43 -9.28
C VAL A 136 -4.83 12.54 -9.29
N THR A 137 -4.95 13.32 -8.21
CA THR A 137 -5.89 14.45 -8.14
C THR A 137 -5.56 15.54 -9.15
N SER A 138 -4.28 15.74 -9.47
CA SER A 138 -3.83 16.73 -10.45
C SER A 138 -4.01 16.27 -11.89
N TRP A 139 -3.82 14.97 -12.17
CA TRP A 139 -3.72 14.43 -13.51
C TRP A 139 -5.00 13.76 -14.02
N PHE A 140 -5.94 13.40 -13.12
CA PHE A 140 -7.11 12.61 -13.52
C PHE A 140 -8.43 13.33 -13.21
N PRO A 141 -9.37 13.33 -14.19
CA PRO A 141 -10.75 13.69 -13.92
C PRO A 141 -11.36 12.85 -12.79
N ASP A 142 -12.33 13.39 -12.05
CA ASP A 142 -12.98 12.69 -10.93
C ASP A 142 -13.49 11.29 -11.29
N ARG A 143 -14.00 11.13 -12.53
CA ARG A 143 -14.51 9.85 -13.03
C ARG A 143 -13.45 8.78 -13.20
N GLU A 144 -12.19 9.17 -13.47
CA GLU A 144 -11.07 8.27 -13.74
C GLU A 144 -10.23 8.00 -12.47
N ARG A 145 -10.35 8.81 -11.42
CA ARG A 145 -9.50 8.73 -10.21
C ARG A 145 -9.57 7.38 -9.52
N ALA A 146 -10.78 6.82 -9.33
CA ALA A 146 -10.92 5.52 -8.67
C ALA A 146 -10.20 4.41 -9.44
N GLY A 147 -10.31 4.42 -10.78
CA GLY A 147 -9.59 3.49 -11.65
C GLY A 147 -8.08 3.65 -11.58
N ALA A 148 -7.58 4.90 -11.58
CA ALA A 148 -6.16 5.20 -11.46
C ALA A 148 -5.59 4.73 -10.09
N ILE A 149 -6.32 4.97 -9.00
CA ILE A 149 -5.94 4.50 -7.65
C ILE A 149 -5.91 2.97 -7.61
N GLY A 150 -6.95 2.30 -8.12
CA GLY A 150 -7.00 0.84 -8.19
C GLY A 150 -5.83 0.26 -9.00
N PHE A 151 -5.51 0.89 -10.13
CA PHE A 151 -4.41 0.46 -10.98
C PHE A 151 -3.06 0.56 -10.26
N TYR A 152 -2.68 1.73 -9.72
CA TYR A 152 -1.38 1.85 -9.06
C TYR A 152 -1.30 1.03 -7.76
N THR A 153 -2.41 0.90 -7.04
CA THR A 153 -2.44 0.08 -5.82
C THR A 153 -2.22 -1.41 -6.14
N SER A 154 -2.66 -1.89 -7.32
CA SER A 154 -2.41 -3.27 -7.73
C SER A 154 -0.91 -3.59 -7.92
N ALA A 155 -0.08 -2.57 -8.12
CA ALA A 155 1.36 -2.72 -8.27
C ALA A 155 2.03 -3.39 -7.06
N GLN A 156 1.48 -3.23 -5.85
CA GLN A 156 1.98 -3.89 -4.65
C GLN A 156 1.99 -5.42 -4.78
N PHE A 157 0.93 -6.00 -5.31
CA PHE A 157 0.80 -7.45 -5.45
C PHE A 157 1.58 -7.99 -6.66
N ILE A 158 1.48 -7.30 -7.80
CA ILE A 158 2.20 -7.66 -9.02
C ILE A 158 3.71 -7.53 -8.79
N GLY A 159 4.16 -6.41 -8.20
CA GLY A 159 5.57 -6.21 -7.89
C GLY A 159 6.11 -7.32 -7.00
N LEU A 160 5.43 -7.65 -5.92
CA LEU A 160 5.84 -8.72 -5.02
C LEU A 160 5.79 -10.10 -5.69
N ALA A 161 4.74 -10.40 -6.47
CA ALA A 161 4.59 -11.71 -7.12
C ALA A 161 5.69 -11.99 -8.15
N PHE A 162 6.14 -11.00 -8.89
CA PHE A 162 7.12 -11.18 -9.97
C PHE A 162 8.54 -10.81 -9.59
N LEU A 163 8.73 -9.79 -8.75
CA LEU A 163 10.07 -9.31 -8.42
C LEU A 163 10.69 -10.07 -7.23
N GLN A 164 9.90 -10.49 -6.24
CA GLN A 164 10.45 -11.30 -5.14
C GLN A 164 11.09 -12.62 -5.58
N PRO A 165 10.49 -13.40 -6.49
CA PRO A 165 11.17 -14.59 -7.04
C PRO A 165 12.54 -14.29 -7.66
N LEU A 166 12.65 -13.19 -8.41
CA LEU A 166 13.92 -12.77 -9.00
C LEU A 166 14.95 -12.36 -7.95
N LEU A 167 14.51 -11.73 -6.87
CA LEU A 167 15.41 -11.39 -5.76
C LEU A 167 15.86 -12.62 -4.97
N LEU A 168 15.03 -13.65 -4.84
CA LEU A 168 15.43 -14.93 -4.24
C LEU A 168 16.50 -15.64 -5.07
N GLU A 169 16.37 -15.64 -6.40
CA GLU A 169 17.41 -16.17 -7.29
C GLU A 169 18.70 -15.35 -7.19
N LEU A 170 18.59 -14.03 -7.16
CA LEU A 170 19.73 -13.14 -6.96
C LEU A 170 20.45 -13.42 -5.63
N GLU A 171 19.68 -13.59 -4.55
CA GLU A 171 20.19 -13.94 -3.24
C GLU A 171 20.94 -15.29 -3.23
N ALA A 172 20.38 -16.29 -3.89
CA ALA A 172 20.97 -17.63 -3.96
C ALA A 172 22.32 -17.63 -4.69
N VAL A 173 22.53 -16.77 -5.69
CA VAL A 173 23.75 -16.70 -6.49
C VAL A 173 24.78 -15.73 -5.91
N HIS A 174 24.36 -14.55 -5.42
CA HIS A 174 25.21 -13.43 -5.04
C HIS A 174 25.15 -13.08 -3.54
N GLY A 175 24.36 -13.84 -2.75
CA GLY A 175 24.16 -13.59 -1.33
C GLY A 175 23.16 -12.47 -1.05
N TRP A 176 22.69 -12.40 0.20
CA TRP A 176 21.61 -11.51 0.63
C TRP A 176 21.91 -10.01 0.47
N ARG A 177 23.18 -9.61 0.55
CA ARG A 177 23.59 -8.20 0.39
C ARG A 177 23.27 -7.66 -1.00
N SER A 178 23.39 -8.48 -2.02
CA SER A 178 23.12 -8.11 -3.42
C SER A 178 21.68 -7.63 -3.63
N VAL A 179 20.73 -8.19 -2.88
CA VAL A 179 19.31 -7.81 -2.94
C VAL A 179 19.15 -6.32 -2.61
N PHE A 180 19.78 -5.85 -1.55
CA PHE A 180 19.70 -4.45 -1.14
C PHE A 180 20.41 -3.48 -2.09
N PHE A 181 21.53 -3.90 -2.68
CA PHE A 181 22.22 -3.10 -3.69
C PHE A 181 21.37 -2.97 -4.97
N VAL A 182 20.80 -4.06 -5.46
CA VAL A 182 20.01 -4.05 -6.69
C VAL A 182 18.72 -3.25 -6.49
N THR A 183 18.00 -3.44 -5.38
CA THR A 183 16.78 -2.68 -5.10
C THR A 183 17.08 -1.21 -4.85
N GLY A 184 18.13 -0.89 -4.09
CA GLY A 184 18.57 0.48 -3.86
C GLY A 184 18.97 1.20 -5.14
N ILE A 185 19.82 0.59 -6.00
CA ILE A 185 20.21 1.16 -7.30
C ILE A 185 18.98 1.32 -8.21
N GLY A 186 18.07 0.33 -8.23
CA GLY A 186 16.83 0.42 -8.98
C GLY A 186 15.96 1.61 -8.57
N GLY A 187 15.83 1.85 -7.26
CA GLY A 187 15.11 3.00 -6.73
C GLY A 187 15.81 4.33 -7.04
N LEU A 188 17.15 4.40 -6.95
CA LEU A 188 17.93 5.58 -7.36
C LEU A 188 17.71 5.91 -8.85
N ALA A 189 17.81 4.91 -9.71
CA ALA A 189 17.58 5.07 -11.15
C ALA A 189 16.16 5.58 -11.42
N TRP A 190 15.15 5.00 -10.74
CA TRP A 190 13.76 5.42 -10.90
C TRP A 190 13.50 6.83 -10.36
N GLY A 191 14.14 7.22 -9.25
CA GLY A 191 14.10 8.59 -8.73
C GLY A 191 14.62 9.60 -9.74
N LEU A 192 15.71 9.29 -10.45
CA LEU A 192 16.24 10.09 -11.54
C LEU A 192 15.26 10.17 -12.72
N VAL A 193 14.67 9.03 -13.13
CA VAL A 193 13.64 8.98 -14.17
C VAL A 193 12.45 9.87 -13.81
N TRP A 194 11.98 9.79 -12.56
CA TRP A 194 10.91 10.64 -12.08
C TRP A 194 11.27 12.13 -12.19
N TRP A 195 12.42 12.53 -11.70
CA TRP A 195 12.88 13.92 -11.75
C TRP A 195 12.99 14.47 -13.18
N LEU A 196 13.44 13.65 -14.11
CA LEU A 196 13.60 14.03 -15.52
C LEU A 196 12.25 14.06 -16.26
N CYS A 197 11.37 13.08 -16.02
CA CYS A 197 10.19 12.86 -16.84
C CYS A 197 8.90 13.45 -16.26
N TYR A 198 8.74 13.46 -14.93
CA TYR A 198 7.51 13.95 -14.30
C TYR A 198 7.43 15.48 -14.35
N ARG A 199 6.26 15.97 -14.75
CA ARG A 199 5.88 17.39 -14.73
C ARG A 199 4.45 17.51 -14.24
N ASN A 200 4.05 18.69 -13.73
CA ASN A 200 2.63 18.96 -13.46
C ASN A 200 1.88 19.11 -14.80
N PRO A 201 0.54 18.96 -14.82
CA PRO A 201 -0.22 18.96 -16.08
C PRO A 201 0.12 20.12 -17.01
N ARG A 202 0.12 21.36 -16.51
CA ARG A 202 0.41 22.57 -17.32
C ARG A 202 1.87 22.69 -17.77
N ASP A 203 2.81 22.09 -17.06
CA ASP A 203 4.25 22.13 -17.35
C ASP A 203 4.70 20.93 -18.20
N SER A 204 3.76 20.06 -18.57
CA SER A 204 4.03 18.78 -19.21
C SER A 204 3.94 18.86 -20.74
N ARG A 205 4.13 17.70 -21.39
CA ARG A 205 3.91 17.55 -22.84
C ARG A 205 2.44 17.21 -23.18
N ALA A 206 1.52 17.29 -22.23
CA ALA A 206 0.10 17.18 -22.51
C ALA A 206 -0.35 18.38 -23.34
N ASN A 207 -1.15 18.13 -24.40
CA ASN A 207 -1.67 19.23 -25.20
C ASN A 207 -2.80 19.97 -24.44
N ALA A 208 -3.15 21.16 -24.93
CA ALA A 208 -4.20 21.98 -24.32
C ALA A 208 -5.53 21.21 -24.13
N ALA A 209 -5.89 20.38 -25.12
CA ALA A 209 -7.11 19.57 -25.05
C ALA A 209 -7.09 18.51 -23.92
N GLU A 210 -5.93 17.93 -23.59
CA GLU A 210 -5.83 17.00 -22.43
C GLU A 210 -5.90 17.76 -21.12
N VAL A 211 -5.24 18.92 -21.02
CA VAL A 211 -5.29 19.77 -19.79
C VAL A 211 -6.72 20.25 -19.53
N GLU A 212 -7.42 20.73 -20.56
CA GLU A 212 -8.81 21.15 -20.49
C GLU A 212 -9.75 20.00 -20.08
N LEU A 213 -9.56 18.80 -20.66
CA LEU A 213 -10.31 17.59 -20.28
C LEU A 213 -10.11 17.24 -18.81
N ILE A 214 -8.88 17.37 -18.29
CA ILE A 214 -8.58 17.10 -16.88
C ILE A 214 -9.27 18.14 -15.99
N GLU A 215 -9.16 19.43 -16.33
CA GLU A 215 -9.70 20.55 -15.55
C GLU A 215 -11.22 20.55 -15.55
N ALA A 216 -11.87 20.41 -16.74
CA ALA A 216 -13.32 20.28 -16.86
C ALA A 216 -13.89 19.06 -16.13
N GLY A 217 -13.08 17.98 -16.01
CA GLY A 217 -13.41 16.78 -15.25
C GLY A 217 -13.16 16.87 -13.74
N GLY A 218 -12.79 18.04 -13.20
CA GLY A 218 -12.53 18.25 -11.76
C GLY A 218 -11.07 17.96 -11.33
N GLY A 219 -10.14 17.78 -12.29
CA GLY A 219 -8.72 17.65 -11.99
C GLY A 219 -8.11 18.98 -11.52
N LEU A 220 -7.29 18.94 -10.47
CA LEU A 220 -6.67 20.14 -9.89
C LEU A 220 -5.29 20.37 -10.54
N VAL A 221 -5.28 20.87 -11.77
CA VAL A 221 -4.05 21.03 -12.61
C VAL A 221 -3.01 21.97 -11.98
N ASP A 222 -3.41 22.88 -11.13
CA ASP A 222 -2.55 23.86 -10.43
C ASP A 222 -2.22 23.46 -8.98
N LEU A 223 -2.47 22.20 -8.58
CA LEU A 223 -2.24 21.73 -7.23
C LEU A 223 -0.76 21.85 -6.87
N GLY A 224 -0.45 22.61 -5.80
CA GLY A 224 0.92 22.90 -5.37
C GLY A 224 1.46 24.25 -5.85
N SER A 225 0.69 25.04 -6.65
CA SER A 225 1.03 26.41 -7.01
C SER A 225 0.43 27.46 -6.05
N ASP A 226 -0.75 27.18 -5.47
CA ASP A 226 -1.44 28.08 -4.53
C ASP A 226 -1.72 27.36 -3.21
N SER A 227 -1.04 27.77 -2.14
CA SER A 227 -1.37 27.36 -0.79
C SER A 227 -2.62 28.14 -0.31
N LYS A 228 -3.82 27.76 -0.75
CA LYS A 228 -5.02 28.20 -0.03
C LYS A 228 -4.89 27.71 1.40
N ALA A 229 -4.98 28.63 2.35
CA ALA A 229 -4.85 28.36 3.78
C ALA A 229 -5.76 27.20 4.18
N LYS A 230 -5.18 26.00 4.34
CA LYS A 230 -5.90 24.87 4.91
C LYS A 230 -6.17 25.17 6.38
N ARG A 231 -7.34 24.74 6.85
CA ARG A 231 -7.74 24.87 8.25
C ARG A 231 -6.60 24.36 9.15
N PRO A 232 -6.21 25.07 10.21
CA PRO A 232 -5.18 24.62 11.12
C PRO A 232 -5.61 23.30 11.77
N PHE A 233 -4.64 22.46 12.11
CA PHE A 233 -4.87 21.22 12.86
C PHE A 233 -5.52 21.57 14.22
N SER A 234 -6.60 20.85 14.56
CA SER A 234 -7.29 20.98 15.85
C SER A 234 -7.23 19.66 16.60
N TRP A 235 -6.85 19.69 17.88
CA TRP A 235 -6.92 18.54 18.78
C TRP A 235 -8.35 18.06 19.03
N ASP A 236 -9.33 18.98 18.99
CA ASP A 236 -10.75 18.63 19.12
C ASP A 236 -11.24 17.79 17.93
N ASP A 237 -10.77 18.11 16.71
CA ASP A 237 -11.05 17.31 15.52
C ASP A 237 -10.46 15.89 15.66
N MET A 238 -9.23 15.78 16.20
CA MET A 238 -8.59 14.49 16.46
C MET A 238 -9.38 13.67 17.50
N ILE A 239 -9.78 14.28 18.61
CA ILE A 239 -10.60 13.61 19.62
C ILE A 239 -11.93 13.17 19.02
N THR A 240 -12.51 13.98 18.15
CA THR A 240 -13.80 13.71 17.51
C THR A 240 -13.77 12.43 16.68
N VAL A 241 -12.72 12.16 15.89
CA VAL A 241 -12.62 10.93 15.08
C VAL A 241 -12.47 9.67 15.92
N PHE A 242 -12.09 9.78 17.20
CA PHE A 242 -12.06 8.65 18.15
C PHE A 242 -13.35 8.46 18.94
N LYS A 243 -14.28 9.41 18.96
CA LYS A 243 -15.55 9.30 19.69
C LYS A 243 -16.58 8.40 18.99
N TYR A 244 -16.52 8.30 17.67
CA TYR A 244 -17.54 7.59 16.91
C TYR A 244 -17.30 6.08 16.87
N ARG A 245 -18.24 5.31 17.45
CA ARG A 245 -18.22 3.84 17.47
C ARG A 245 -18.07 3.24 16.07
N LYS A 246 -18.74 3.80 15.06
CA LYS A 246 -18.69 3.30 13.67
C LYS A 246 -17.29 3.37 13.09
N LEU A 247 -16.52 4.43 13.42
CA LEU A 247 -15.13 4.58 12.97
C LEU A 247 -14.22 3.51 13.59
N TRP A 248 -14.41 3.18 14.87
CA TRP A 248 -13.69 2.08 15.50
C TRP A 248 -13.94 0.74 14.81
N GLY A 249 -15.17 0.48 14.35
CA GLY A 249 -15.46 -0.71 13.55
C GLY A 249 -14.63 -0.79 12.27
N VAL A 250 -14.46 0.33 11.57
CA VAL A 250 -13.63 0.40 10.37
C VAL A 250 -12.14 0.30 10.71
N TYR A 251 -11.67 0.92 11.79
CA TYR A 251 -10.28 0.87 12.24
C TYR A 251 -9.84 -0.54 12.64
N ILE A 252 -10.65 -1.24 13.45
CA ILE A 252 -10.39 -2.62 13.86
C ILE A 252 -10.37 -3.55 12.66
N GLY A 253 -11.34 -3.39 11.76
CA GLY A 253 -11.39 -4.19 10.55
C GLY A 253 -10.18 -4.00 9.65
N GLN A 254 -9.71 -2.76 9.48
CA GLN A 254 -8.52 -2.49 8.66
C GLN A 254 -7.24 -2.98 9.35
N PHE A 255 -7.13 -2.85 10.66
CA PHE A 255 -6.03 -3.43 11.41
C PHE A 255 -5.95 -4.94 11.16
N ALA A 256 -7.09 -5.63 11.09
CA ALA A 256 -7.14 -7.06 10.77
C ALA A 256 -6.66 -7.37 9.35
N VAL A 257 -7.11 -6.60 8.35
CA VAL A 257 -6.65 -6.73 6.95
C VAL A 257 -5.14 -6.54 6.87
N THR A 258 -4.62 -5.49 7.46
CA THR A 258 -3.19 -5.18 7.41
C THR A 258 -2.35 -6.12 8.26
N SER A 259 -2.88 -6.72 9.35
CA SER A 259 -2.17 -7.76 10.12
C SER A 259 -1.84 -8.98 9.26
N CYS A 260 -2.79 -9.46 8.46
CA CYS A 260 -2.55 -10.53 7.51
C CYS A 260 -1.52 -10.12 6.45
N GLN A 261 -1.65 -8.92 5.88
CA GLN A 261 -0.72 -8.39 4.88
C GLN A 261 0.72 -8.30 5.43
N TRP A 262 0.91 -7.81 6.66
CA TRP A 262 2.23 -7.70 7.28
C TRP A 262 2.88 -9.05 7.58
N PHE A 263 2.10 -10.10 7.86
CA PHE A 263 2.67 -11.46 7.92
C PHE A 263 3.28 -11.85 6.57
N PHE A 264 2.55 -11.67 5.46
CA PHE A 264 3.06 -11.99 4.12
C PHE A 264 4.26 -11.15 3.71
N LEU A 265 4.31 -9.88 4.13
CA LEU A 265 5.43 -8.98 3.84
C LEU A 265 6.67 -9.23 4.69
N THR A 266 6.54 -9.85 5.88
CA THR A 266 7.65 -9.92 6.84
C THR A 266 8.11 -11.32 7.18
N TRP A 267 7.19 -12.25 7.41
CA TRP A 267 7.54 -13.59 7.91
C TRP A 267 7.26 -14.73 6.92
N PHE A 268 6.48 -14.50 5.89
CA PHE A 268 6.07 -15.57 4.98
C PHE A 268 7.24 -16.27 4.26
N PRO A 269 8.22 -15.57 3.63
CA PRO A 269 9.37 -16.23 3.04
C PRO A 269 10.20 -16.99 4.08
N THR A 270 10.47 -16.38 5.24
CA THR A 270 11.20 -17.04 6.35
C THR A 270 10.46 -18.30 6.83
N TYR A 271 9.12 -18.24 6.94
CA TYR A 271 8.30 -19.40 7.30
C TYR A 271 8.48 -20.54 6.32
N LEU A 272 8.44 -20.28 5.03
CA LEU A 272 8.60 -21.30 4.00
C LEU A 272 9.99 -21.94 4.02
N ILE A 273 11.03 -21.12 4.13
CA ILE A 273 12.43 -21.59 4.07
C ILE A 273 12.83 -22.27 5.38
N THR A 274 12.61 -21.63 6.52
CA THR A 274 13.15 -22.06 7.81
C THR A 274 12.28 -23.10 8.50
N TYR A 275 10.94 -22.96 8.43
CA TYR A 275 10.02 -23.82 9.21
C TYR A 275 9.36 -24.90 8.38
N ARG A 276 9.24 -24.71 7.05
CA ARG A 276 8.71 -25.72 6.13
C ARG A 276 9.80 -26.41 5.29
N HIS A 277 11.06 -25.98 5.46
CA HIS A 277 12.23 -26.56 4.78
C HIS A 277 12.03 -26.70 3.26
N LEU A 278 11.36 -25.73 2.63
CA LEU A 278 11.15 -25.76 1.19
C LEU A 278 12.48 -25.60 0.46
N SER A 279 12.66 -26.45 -0.56
CA SER A 279 13.85 -26.40 -1.39
C SER A 279 13.92 -25.10 -2.20
N VAL A 280 15.11 -24.51 -2.30
CA VAL A 280 15.39 -23.27 -3.02
C VAL A 280 14.76 -23.21 -4.43
N PRO A 281 14.78 -24.27 -5.27
CA PRO A 281 14.23 -24.19 -6.62
C PRO A 281 12.71 -23.99 -6.69
N LYS A 282 11.95 -24.43 -5.68
CA LYS A 282 10.48 -24.29 -5.63
C LYS A 282 10.00 -23.04 -4.91
N THR A 283 10.82 -22.49 -4.03
CA THR A 283 10.46 -21.36 -3.16
C THR A 283 10.00 -20.11 -3.94
N PRO A 284 10.65 -19.69 -5.05
CA PRO A 284 10.22 -18.52 -5.80
C PRO A 284 8.79 -18.59 -6.30
N LEU A 285 8.38 -19.74 -6.87
CA LEU A 285 7.01 -19.93 -7.34
C LEU A 285 6.01 -19.93 -6.18
N TYR A 286 6.34 -20.60 -5.07
CA TYR A 286 5.47 -20.70 -3.91
C TYR A 286 5.28 -19.34 -3.21
N VAL A 287 6.28 -18.49 -3.22
CA VAL A 287 6.17 -17.11 -2.72
C VAL A 287 5.25 -16.27 -3.59
N ALA A 288 5.26 -16.44 -4.91
CA ALA A 288 4.45 -15.65 -5.84
C ALA A 288 2.93 -15.95 -5.75
N ILE A 289 2.56 -17.22 -5.52
CA ILE A 289 1.15 -17.68 -5.59
C ILE A 289 0.21 -16.89 -4.67
N PRO A 290 0.48 -16.69 -3.38
CA PRO A 290 -0.41 -15.91 -2.52
C PRO A 290 -0.57 -14.46 -2.97
N PHE A 291 0.49 -13.81 -3.48
CA PHE A 291 0.40 -12.43 -3.97
C PHE A 291 -0.47 -12.32 -5.24
N LEU A 292 -0.36 -13.29 -6.15
CA LEU A 292 -1.26 -13.37 -7.31
C LEU A 292 -2.70 -13.63 -6.88
N ALA A 293 -2.92 -14.49 -5.90
CA ALA A 293 -4.25 -14.73 -5.34
C ALA A 293 -4.85 -13.46 -4.73
N ALA A 294 -4.05 -12.69 -3.98
CA ALA A 294 -4.48 -11.40 -3.43
C ALA A 294 -4.83 -10.39 -4.53
N PHE A 295 -4.02 -10.31 -5.59
CA PHE A 295 -4.32 -9.47 -6.75
C PHE A 295 -5.69 -9.79 -7.35
N VAL A 296 -5.98 -11.08 -7.59
CA VAL A 296 -7.29 -11.53 -8.07
C VAL A 296 -8.40 -11.17 -7.09
N GLY A 297 -8.16 -11.33 -5.79
CA GLY A 297 -9.10 -10.96 -4.73
C GLY A 297 -9.48 -9.49 -4.77
N VAL A 298 -8.51 -8.58 -4.93
CA VAL A 298 -8.75 -7.13 -5.05
C VAL A 298 -9.66 -6.80 -6.24
N GLN A 299 -9.37 -7.39 -7.41
CA GLN A 299 -10.17 -7.14 -8.62
C GLN A 299 -11.60 -7.65 -8.47
N LEU A 300 -11.74 -8.86 -7.91
CA LEU A 300 -13.05 -9.46 -7.66
C LEU A 300 -13.85 -8.67 -6.61
N ALA A 301 -13.21 -8.11 -5.59
CA ALA A 301 -13.88 -7.29 -4.58
C ALA A 301 -14.56 -6.06 -5.20
N GLY A 302 -13.84 -5.33 -6.04
CA GLY A 302 -14.38 -4.18 -6.76
C GLY A 302 -15.55 -4.57 -7.67
N PHE A 303 -15.33 -5.58 -8.52
CA PHE A 303 -16.34 -6.08 -9.45
C PHE A 303 -17.60 -6.58 -8.73
N ALA A 304 -17.43 -7.42 -7.70
CA ALA A 304 -18.56 -7.97 -6.93
C ALA A 304 -19.36 -6.86 -6.22
N SER A 305 -18.66 -5.92 -5.58
CA SER A 305 -19.28 -4.78 -4.89
C SER A 305 -20.10 -3.91 -5.86
N ASP A 306 -19.55 -3.59 -7.03
CA ASP A 306 -20.25 -2.77 -8.02
C ASP A 306 -21.43 -3.52 -8.68
N ARG A 307 -21.30 -4.84 -8.89
CA ARG A 307 -22.42 -5.67 -9.38
C ARG A 307 -23.55 -5.74 -8.36
N MET A 308 -23.24 -5.89 -7.06
CA MET A 308 -24.23 -5.86 -5.97
C MET A 308 -24.99 -4.53 -5.95
N LEU A 309 -24.30 -3.40 -6.13
CA LEU A 309 -24.95 -2.08 -6.21
C LEU A 309 -25.89 -1.99 -7.42
N ARG A 310 -25.47 -2.48 -8.58
CA ARG A 310 -26.29 -2.47 -9.80
C ARG A 310 -27.52 -3.39 -9.69
N SER A 311 -27.45 -4.45 -8.86
CA SER A 311 -28.59 -5.34 -8.58
C SER A 311 -29.58 -4.78 -7.54
N GLY A 312 -29.37 -3.53 -7.07
CA GLY A 312 -30.29 -2.85 -6.16
C GLY A 312 -30.03 -3.11 -4.67
N LEU A 313 -28.94 -3.80 -4.32
CA LEU A 313 -28.58 -3.98 -2.91
C LEU A 313 -28.09 -2.67 -2.29
N SER A 314 -28.35 -2.51 -0.98
CA SER A 314 -27.93 -1.31 -0.26
C SER A 314 -26.40 -1.14 -0.30
N LEU A 315 -25.92 0.11 -0.28
CA LEU A 315 -24.50 0.45 -0.27
C LEU A 315 -23.77 -0.28 0.86
N GLY A 316 -24.40 -0.37 2.04
CA GLY A 316 -23.82 -1.04 3.22
C GLY A 316 -23.59 -2.53 2.97
N VAL A 317 -24.51 -3.23 2.37
CA VAL A 317 -24.39 -4.65 2.03
C VAL A 317 -23.34 -4.82 0.93
N ALA A 318 -23.44 -4.07 -0.16
CA ALA A 318 -22.55 -4.20 -1.31
C ALA A 318 -21.06 -3.94 -0.97
N ARG A 319 -20.77 -3.00 -0.07
CA ARG A 319 -19.40 -2.69 0.32
C ARG A 319 -18.86 -3.58 1.46
N LYS A 320 -19.70 -3.97 2.44
CA LYS A 320 -19.25 -4.80 3.57
C LYS A 320 -19.13 -6.29 3.24
N THR A 321 -19.99 -6.83 2.38
CA THR A 321 -19.99 -8.28 2.09
C THR A 321 -18.66 -8.81 1.59
N PRO A 322 -17.98 -8.22 0.57
CA PRO A 322 -16.67 -8.69 0.15
C PRO A 322 -15.62 -8.62 1.27
N ILE A 323 -15.67 -7.57 2.11
CA ILE A 323 -14.73 -7.40 3.23
C ILE A 323 -14.91 -8.50 4.27
N VAL A 324 -16.15 -8.76 4.68
CA VAL A 324 -16.47 -9.77 5.70
C VAL A 324 -16.11 -11.16 5.22
N ILE A 325 -16.51 -11.52 3.99
CA ILE A 325 -16.12 -12.80 3.37
C ILE A 325 -14.60 -12.89 3.27
N GLY A 326 -13.95 -11.82 2.83
CA GLY A 326 -12.50 -11.77 2.69
C GLY A 326 -11.78 -12.00 4.02
N LEU A 327 -12.23 -11.40 5.11
CA LEU A 327 -11.64 -11.59 6.44
C LEU A 327 -11.87 -13.01 6.99
N PHE A 328 -13.05 -13.62 6.77
CA PHE A 328 -13.25 -15.02 7.13
C PHE A 328 -12.37 -15.96 6.29
N LEU A 329 -12.18 -15.69 5.01
CA LEU A 329 -11.23 -16.43 4.18
C LEU A 329 -9.79 -16.19 4.65
N SER A 330 -9.43 -14.98 5.08
CA SER A 330 -8.10 -14.70 5.65
C SER A 330 -7.85 -15.50 6.93
N ALA A 331 -8.88 -15.77 7.73
CA ALA A 331 -8.78 -16.60 8.92
C ALA A 331 -8.42 -18.07 8.59
N SER A 332 -8.62 -18.54 7.35
CA SER A 332 -8.20 -19.88 6.93
C SER A 332 -6.69 -20.14 7.00
N ILE A 333 -5.88 -19.08 7.19
CA ILE A 333 -4.42 -19.21 7.34
C ILE A 333 -4.03 -20.19 8.45
N VAL A 334 -4.86 -20.33 9.49
CA VAL A 334 -4.64 -21.30 10.59
C VAL A 334 -4.65 -22.75 10.08
N GLY A 335 -5.32 -23.03 8.97
CA GLY A 335 -5.36 -24.35 8.35
C GLY A 335 -3.97 -24.86 7.91
N ALA A 336 -3.03 -23.94 7.65
CA ALA A 336 -1.65 -24.28 7.34
C ALA A 336 -0.93 -25.02 8.48
N ASN A 337 -1.45 -24.94 9.73
CA ASN A 337 -0.89 -25.67 10.88
C ASN A 337 -1.26 -27.17 10.88
N TYR A 338 -2.28 -27.57 10.14
CA TYR A 338 -2.86 -28.92 10.18
C TYR A 338 -2.55 -29.73 8.92
N VAL A 339 -1.67 -29.22 8.06
CA VAL A 339 -1.28 -29.87 6.82
C VAL A 339 0.26 -29.91 6.71
N ASP A 340 0.77 -31.04 6.16
CA ASP A 340 2.22 -31.26 6.04
C ASP A 340 2.73 -31.00 4.63
N SER A 341 1.92 -31.26 3.59
CA SER A 341 2.37 -31.06 2.23
C SER A 341 2.57 -29.58 1.90
N PRO A 342 3.69 -29.22 1.27
CA PRO A 342 3.97 -27.84 0.86
C PRO A 342 2.85 -27.24 0.01
N GLU A 343 2.27 -28.02 -0.88
CA GLU A 343 1.19 -27.59 -1.77
C GLU A 343 -0.07 -27.22 -0.99
N ALA A 344 -0.44 -27.99 0.04
CA ALA A 344 -1.59 -27.69 0.89
C ALA A 344 -1.33 -26.44 1.77
N VAL A 345 -0.10 -26.28 2.27
CA VAL A 345 0.29 -25.06 3.00
C VAL A 345 0.12 -23.84 2.09
N ILE A 346 0.65 -23.88 0.87
CA ILE A 346 0.54 -22.78 -0.08
C ILE A 346 -0.91 -22.53 -0.48
N ALA A 347 -1.74 -23.58 -0.61
CA ALA A 347 -3.16 -23.40 -0.90
C ALA A 347 -3.88 -22.63 0.21
N PHE A 348 -3.64 -22.93 1.51
CA PHE A 348 -4.17 -22.17 2.62
C PHE A 348 -3.64 -20.72 2.67
N MET A 349 -2.34 -20.53 2.39
CA MET A 349 -1.74 -19.18 2.30
C MET A 349 -2.35 -18.38 1.15
N ALA A 350 -2.52 -18.99 -0.01
CA ALA A 350 -3.15 -18.35 -1.17
C ALA A 350 -4.61 -18.00 -0.91
N LEU A 351 -5.38 -18.92 -0.29
CA LEU A 351 -6.77 -18.67 0.09
C LEU A 351 -6.89 -17.53 1.10
N ALA A 352 -6.01 -17.52 2.10
CA ALA A 352 -5.99 -16.47 3.12
C ALA A 352 -5.64 -15.10 2.51
N PHE A 353 -4.66 -15.05 1.61
CA PHE A 353 -4.26 -13.79 1.01
C PHE A 353 -5.20 -13.34 -0.12
N PHE A 354 -5.86 -14.25 -0.81
CA PHE A 354 -7.02 -13.96 -1.67
C PHE A 354 -8.12 -13.27 -0.87
N GLY A 355 -8.46 -13.81 0.31
CA GLY A 355 -9.41 -13.20 1.24
C GLY A 355 -8.98 -11.80 1.68
N ASN A 356 -7.70 -11.61 1.98
CA ASN A 356 -7.13 -10.30 2.27
C ASN A 356 -7.32 -9.31 1.11
N GLY A 357 -7.10 -9.77 -0.13
CA GLY A 357 -7.39 -9.00 -1.33
C GLY A 357 -8.85 -8.58 -1.42
N LEU A 358 -9.81 -9.48 -1.17
CA LEU A 358 -11.24 -9.16 -1.12
C LEU A 358 -11.56 -8.09 -0.07
N ALA A 359 -10.90 -8.12 1.08
CA ALA A 359 -11.12 -7.17 2.17
C ALA A 359 -10.50 -5.79 1.93
N SER A 360 -9.61 -5.64 0.95
CA SER A 360 -8.85 -4.40 0.69
C SER A 360 -9.72 -3.18 0.32
N ILE A 361 -10.97 -3.38 -0.14
CA ILE A 361 -11.89 -2.28 -0.46
C ILE A 361 -12.38 -1.49 0.78
N GLY A 362 -11.94 -1.87 1.99
CA GLY A 362 -12.25 -1.17 3.25
C GLY A 362 -11.96 0.34 3.21
N TRP A 363 -10.98 0.79 2.43
CA TRP A 363 -10.69 2.20 2.19
C TRP A 363 -11.91 2.99 1.66
N SER A 364 -12.74 2.37 0.82
CA SER A 364 -13.92 3.03 0.27
C SER A 364 -14.97 3.39 1.33
N LEU A 365 -14.96 2.73 2.49
CA LEU A 365 -15.91 2.99 3.57
C LEU A 365 -15.66 4.33 4.27
N ILE A 366 -14.41 4.79 4.32
CA ILE A 366 -14.05 6.06 4.96
C ILE A 366 -14.83 7.22 4.35
N SER A 367 -14.93 7.29 3.02
CA SER A 367 -15.65 8.36 2.32
C SER A 367 -17.15 8.37 2.63
N HIS A 368 -17.71 7.24 3.07
CA HIS A 368 -19.14 7.09 3.38
C HIS A 368 -19.46 7.25 4.86
N VAL A 369 -18.52 6.93 5.76
CA VAL A 369 -18.74 6.93 7.21
C VAL A 369 -18.18 8.19 7.86
N ALA A 370 -17.05 8.73 7.39
CA ALA A 370 -16.38 9.87 8.00
C ALA A 370 -17.23 11.17 7.94
N PRO A 371 -17.15 12.05 8.96
CA PRO A 371 -17.73 13.40 8.87
C PRO A 371 -17.17 14.15 7.67
N ARG A 372 -18.02 14.92 6.95
CA ARG A 372 -17.60 15.59 5.70
C ARG A 372 -16.38 16.48 5.86
N HIS A 373 -16.30 17.21 6.98
CA HIS A 373 -15.21 18.14 7.26
C HIS A 373 -13.95 17.47 7.81
N LEU A 374 -14.00 16.16 8.18
CA LEU A 374 -12.90 15.37 8.77
C LEU A 374 -12.49 14.15 7.93
N ILE A 375 -12.90 14.04 6.68
CA ILE A 375 -12.59 12.86 5.82
C ILE A 375 -11.09 12.63 5.75
N GLY A 376 -10.29 13.67 5.56
CA GLY A 376 -8.82 13.56 5.49
C GLY A 376 -8.21 13.11 6.82
N LEU A 377 -8.64 13.68 7.94
CA LEU A 377 -8.17 13.31 9.27
C LEU A 377 -8.58 11.88 9.63
N THR A 378 -9.83 11.49 9.32
CA THR A 378 -10.32 10.13 9.52
C THR A 378 -9.53 9.11 8.70
N GLY A 379 -9.22 9.43 7.44
CA GLY A 379 -8.38 8.60 6.58
C GLY A 379 -6.95 8.47 7.10
N GLY A 380 -6.37 9.56 7.60
CA GLY A 380 -5.05 9.53 8.26
C GLY A 380 -5.04 8.67 9.52
N THR A 381 -6.05 8.81 10.37
CA THR A 381 -6.21 7.99 11.60
C THR A 381 -6.41 6.51 11.26
N PHE A 382 -7.25 6.21 10.26
CA PHE A 382 -7.46 4.87 9.73
C PHE A 382 -6.14 4.23 9.27
N ASN A 383 -5.33 4.97 8.50
CA ASN A 383 -4.04 4.49 8.04
C ASN A 383 -3.03 4.32 9.19
N CYS A 384 -3.01 5.25 10.13
CA CYS A 384 -2.17 5.15 11.32
C CYS A 384 -2.46 3.89 12.13
N ILE A 385 -3.75 3.67 12.50
CA ILE A 385 -4.16 2.50 13.28
C ILE A 385 -3.89 1.21 12.51
N SER A 386 -4.15 1.17 11.22
CA SER A 386 -3.88 -0.02 10.41
C SER A 386 -2.39 -0.35 10.36
N ASN A 387 -1.50 0.65 10.30
CA ASN A 387 -0.06 0.42 10.30
C ASN A 387 0.53 0.01 11.66
N LEU A 388 -0.22 0.14 12.77
CA LEU A 388 0.18 -0.46 14.05
C LEU A 388 0.28 -1.99 13.95
N SER A 389 -0.46 -2.62 13.03
CA SER A 389 -0.31 -4.04 12.73
C SER A 389 1.06 -4.40 12.16
N GLY A 390 1.69 -3.47 11.45
CA GLY A 390 3.06 -3.61 10.96
C GLY A 390 4.12 -3.55 12.06
N ILE A 391 3.74 -3.10 13.27
CA ILE A 391 4.56 -3.21 14.47
C ILE A 391 4.24 -4.52 15.19
N SER A 392 2.95 -4.76 15.50
CA SER A 392 2.54 -5.89 16.33
C SER A 392 2.78 -7.24 15.64
N THR A 393 2.46 -7.40 14.37
CA THR A 393 2.55 -8.70 13.69
C THR A 393 4.00 -9.20 13.59
N PRO A 394 5.00 -8.44 13.11
CA PRO A 394 6.38 -8.93 13.09
C PRO A 394 6.95 -9.23 14.48
N LEU A 395 6.60 -8.44 15.49
CA LEU A 395 7.06 -8.67 16.87
C LEU A 395 6.47 -9.95 17.47
N VAL A 396 5.15 -10.17 17.28
CA VAL A 396 4.47 -11.39 17.74
C VAL A 396 5.09 -12.62 17.10
N PHE A 397 5.25 -12.61 15.77
CA PHE A 397 5.87 -13.73 15.06
C PHE A 397 7.34 -13.93 15.47
N GLY A 398 8.11 -12.86 15.67
CA GLY A 398 9.50 -12.95 16.15
C GLY A 398 9.62 -13.59 17.52
N TYR A 399 8.74 -13.21 18.46
CA TYR A 399 8.69 -13.82 19.79
C TYR A 399 8.27 -15.30 19.73
N LEU A 400 7.22 -15.61 18.96
CA LEU A 400 6.73 -16.98 18.80
C LEU A 400 7.74 -17.89 18.08
N ALA A 401 8.46 -17.34 17.10
CA ALA A 401 9.53 -18.03 16.40
C ALA A 401 10.71 -18.36 17.34
N GLN A 402 11.07 -17.42 18.22
CA GLN A 402 12.12 -17.61 19.24
C GLN A 402 11.78 -18.74 20.23
N THR A 403 10.50 -18.86 20.59
CA THR A 403 10.03 -19.90 21.53
C THR A 403 9.68 -21.23 20.85
N GLY A 404 9.83 -21.34 19.54
CA GLY A 404 9.49 -22.54 18.77
C GLY A 404 7.99 -22.73 18.49
N HIS A 405 7.17 -21.71 18.78
CA HIS A 405 5.71 -21.78 18.66
C HIS A 405 5.14 -20.94 17.50
N ILE A 406 5.83 -20.87 16.35
CA ILE A 406 5.42 -20.05 15.19
C ILE A 406 3.99 -20.35 14.72
N ALA A 407 3.52 -21.58 14.89
CA ALA A 407 2.16 -22.00 14.56
C ALA A 407 1.07 -21.18 15.31
N VAL A 408 1.36 -20.71 16.52
CA VAL A 408 0.46 -19.82 17.28
C VAL A 408 0.31 -18.45 16.59
N GLY A 409 1.28 -18.04 15.80
CA GLY A 409 1.20 -16.81 14.99
C GLY A 409 0.05 -16.86 13.97
N PHE A 410 -0.25 -18.02 13.39
CA PHE A 410 -1.41 -18.17 12.50
C PHE A 410 -2.74 -18.11 13.25
N VAL A 411 -2.78 -18.61 14.49
CA VAL A 411 -3.95 -18.45 15.36
C VAL A 411 -4.16 -16.97 15.69
N TYR A 412 -3.09 -16.22 15.98
CA TYR A 412 -3.13 -14.76 16.18
C TYR A 412 -3.73 -14.04 14.97
N VAL A 413 -3.21 -14.27 13.76
CA VAL A 413 -3.71 -13.62 12.53
C VAL A 413 -5.17 -13.99 12.26
N SER A 414 -5.52 -15.29 12.42
CA SER A 414 -6.90 -15.78 12.22
C SER A 414 -7.87 -15.14 13.22
N THR A 415 -7.49 -15.07 14.49
CA THR A 415 -8.32 -14.45 15.54
C THR A 415 -8.56 -12.97 15.24
N ILE A 416 -7.52 -12.23 14.86
CA ILE A 416 -7.65 -10.82 14.47
C ILE A 416 -8.54 -10.69 13.23
N ALA A 417 -8.40 -11.57 12.22
CA ALA A 417 -9.25 -11.55 11.03
C ALA A 417 -10.73 -11.77 11.37
N VAL A 418 -11.03 -12.71 12.26
CA VAL A 418 -12.41 -12.94 12.75
C VAL A 418 -12.94 -11.72 13.54
N ILE A 419 -12.12 -11.14 14.44
CA ILE A 419 -12.49 -9.91 15.17
C ILE A 419 -12.77 -8.77 14.18
N GLY A 420 -11.94 -8.63 13.13
CA GLY A 420 -12.15 -7.66 12.06
C GLY A 420 -13.46 -7.89 11.33
N ALA A 421 -13.78 -9.13 10.93
CA ALA A 421 -15.05 -9.47 10.27
C ALA A 421 -16.25 -9.12 11.16
N LEU A 422 -16.19 -9.50 12.43
CA LEU A 422 -17.22 -9.19 13.42
C LEU A 422 -17.37 -7.69 13.66
N SER A 423 -16.28 -6.91 13.60
CA SER A 423 -16.33 -5.46 13.75
C SER A 423 -17.14 -4.80 12.61
N TYR A 424 -17.00 -5.28 11.38
CA TYR A 424 -17.81 -4.80 10.24
C TYR A 424 -19.29 -5.17 10.38
N ILE A 425 -19.60 -6.32 10.99
CA ILE A 425 -20.99 -6.79 11.16
C ILE A 425 -21.65 -6.06 12.35
N LEU A 426 -20.99 -6.05 13.52
CA LEU A 426 -21.60 -5.68 14.79
C LEU A 426 -21.37 -4.22 15.18
N VAL A 427 -20.19 -3.65 14.86
CA VAL A 427 -19.78 -2.31 15.31
C VAL A 427 -20.21 -1.23 14.35
N ILE A 428 -20.02 -1.42 13.04
CA ILE A 428 -20.36 -0.41 12.02
C ILE A 428 -21.88 -0.28 11.86
N GLY A 429 -22.65 -1.39 11.92
CA GLY A 429 -24.08 -1.37 11.72
C GLY A 429 -24.46 -0.85 10.31
N LYS A 430 -25.41 0.09 10.23
CA LYS A 430 -25.78 0.74 8.96
C LYS A 430 -24.65 1.67 8.48
N LEU A 431 -24.34 1.58 7.18
CA LEU A 431 -23.33 2.43 6.55
C LEU A 431 -23.93 3.82 6.28
N GLU A 432 -23.83 4.68 7.28
CA GLU A 432 -24.29 6.05 7.27
C GLU A 432 -23.20 6.94 7.81
N ARG A 433 -23.13 8.16 7.27
CA ARG A 433 -22.14 9.16 7.74
C ARG A 433 -22.41 9.51 9.20
N VAL A 434 -21.35 9.61 9.97
CA VAL A 434 -21.42 10.14 11.34
C VAL A 434 -21.39 11.66 11.27
N GLU A 435 -22.32 12.32 11.97
CA GLU A 435 -22.48 13.79 12.05
C GLU A 435 -21.96 14.32 13.37
#